data_48654eb634102a86997a7bc1d4f51ba8
#
_entry.id   48654eb634102a86997a7bc1d4f51ba8
#
_cell.length_a   1.000
_cell.length_b   1.000
_cell.length_c   1.000
_cell.angle_alpha   90.00
_cell.angle_beta   90.00
_cell.angle_gamma   90.00
#
_symmetry.space_group_name_H-M   'P 1'
#
loop_
_entity.id
_entity.type
_entity.pdbx_description
1 polymer ?
#
loop_
_entity_poly.entity_id
_entity_poly.type
_entity_poly.pdbx_seq_one_letter_code
_entity_poly.pdbx_strand_id
1 'polypeptide(L)'
;MKTALIHVRLLRETGEVTENGYILFDEKEILKLGTGEPVLEHTGETTIIDGEGKTLMPGLIDCHVHLGYRNMSTDVPEIEQGIAMTMQMKEFLKHGITTIRSMATKDNCDIKIRNLVATGYLTGPRIVASGQGICITGGHGWPMNYECDTPDEAKKAARKAIYAGADVLKMFATGGM
;
A
#
# COMPACT_ATOMS: atom_id res chain seq x y z
N MET A 1 -1.09 -8.54 -22.95
CA MET A 1 -0.16 -7.75 -23.82
C MET A 1 1.18 -7.71 -23.11
N LYS A 2 2.31 -7.91 -23.85
CA LYS A 2 3.65 -7.80 -23.24
C LYS A 2 4.20 -6.40 -23.41
N THR A 3 5.00 -5.94 -22.46
CA THR A 3 5.71 -4.64 -22.52
C THR A 3 7.19 -4.87 -22.24
N ALA A 4 8.05 -4.30 -23.06
CA ALA A 4 9.49 -4.23 -22.84
C ALA A 4 9.88 -2.77 -22.51
N LEU A 5 10.41 -2.53 -21.32
CA LEU A 5 11.05 -1.27 -20.97
C LEU A 5 12.56 -1.47 -21.10
N ILE A 6 13.17 -0.74 -22.03
CA ILE A 6 14.58 -0.88 -22.42
C ILE A 6 15.39 0.37 -22.03
N HIS A 7 16.73 0.28 -22.14
CA HIS A 7 17.67 1.37 -21.85
C HIS A 7 17.48 1.98 -20.46
N VAL A 8 17.31 1.12 -19.45
CA VAL A 8 17.18 1.54 -18.04
C VAL A 8 18.40 1.14 -17.22
N ARG A 9 18.61 1.86 -16.12
CA ARG A 9 19.47 1.41 -15.03
C ARG A 9 18.62 0.57 -14.08
N LEU A 10 18.92 -0.72 -13.96
CA LEU A 10 18.19 -1.61 -13.06
C LEU A 10 18.80 -1.56 -11.66
N LEU A 11 18.08 -1.06 -10.69
CA LEU A 11 18.44 -1.19 -9.27
C LEU A 11 17.76 -2.44 -8.71
N ARG A 12 18.57 -3.41 -8.28
CA ARG A 12 18.10 -4.66 -7.69
C ARG A 12 17.89 -4.52 -6.18
N GLU A 13 17.16 -5.46 -5.59
CA GLU A 13 16.99 -5.54 -4.13
C GLU A 13 18.31 -5.71 -3.36
N THR A 14 19.35 -6.21 -4.01
CA THR A 14 20.71 -6.32 -3.46
C THR A 14 21.46 -5.00 -3.37
N GLY A 15 20.92 -3.94 -4.00
CA GLY A 15 21.62 -2.66 -4.18
C GLY A 15 22.52 -2.61 -5.42
N GLU A 16 22.64 -3.71 -6.15
CA GLU A 16 23.39 -3.73 -7.42
C GLU A 16 22.67 -2.93 -8.50
N VAL A 17 23.46 -2.17 -9.27
CA VAL A 17 22.98 -1.43 -10.43
C VAL A 17 23.48 -2.09 -11.70
N THR A 18 22.56 -2.44 -12.60
CA THR A 18 22.88 -2.94 -13.93
C THR A 18 22.61 -1.84 -14.95
N GLU A 19 23.65 -1.37 -15.64
CA GLU A 19 23.53 -0.37 -16.71
C GLU A 19 23.00 -1.01 -17.99
N ASN A 20 22.32 -0.19 -18.82
CA ASN A 20 21.71 -0.62 -20.07
C ASN A 20 20.86 -1.89 -19.92
N GLY A 21 20.02 -1.87 -18.88
CA GLY A 21 19.12 -2.97 -18.57
C GLY A 21 17.80 -2.90 -19.31
N TYR A 22 17.10 -4.03 -19.30
CA TYR A 22 15.71 -4.10 -19.74
C TYR A 22 14.87 -4.96 -18.79
N ILE A 23 13.55 -4.71 -18.81
CA ILE A 23 12.54 -5.55 -18.19
C ILE A 23 11.45 -5.88 -19.21
N LEU A 24 11.09 -7.15 -19.30
CA LEU A 24 9.94 -7.64 -20.05
C LEU A 24 8.87 -8.07 -19.04
N PHE A 25 7.66 -7.57 -19.18
CA PHE A 25 6.56 -7.86 -18.24
C PHE A 25 5.23 -7.88 -18.97
N ASP A 26 4.24 -8.48 -18.34
CA ASP A 26 2.84 -8.39 -18.74
C ASP A 26 1.99 -7.77 -17.61
N GLU A 27 0.69 -7.93 -17.69
CA GLU A 27 -0.26 -7.37 -16.70
C GLU A 27 -0.12 -7.99 -15.31
N LYS A 28 0.57 -9.10 -15.16
CA LYS A 28 0.60 -9.91 -13.93
C LYS A 28 1.98 -10.05 -13.34
N GLU A 29 2.99 -10.20 -14.19
CA GLU A 29 4.32 -10.58 -13.70
C GLU A 29 5.47 -10.07 -14.58
N ILE A 30 6.64 -10.03 -13.97
CA ILE A 30 7.90 -9.79 -14.67
C ILE A 30 8.33 -11.10 -15.31
N LEU A 31 8.39 -11.10 -16.65
CA LEU A 31 8.74 -12.27 -17.43
C LEU A 31 10.26 -12.44 -17.57
N LYS A 32 10.98 -11.32 -17.68
CA LYS A 32 12.43 -11.34 -17.84
C LYS A 32 13.09 -10.03 -17.43
N LEU A 33 14.27 -10.13 -16.86
CA LEU A 33 15.22 -9.04 -16.63
C LEU A 33 16.52 -9.37 -17.35
N GLY A 34 17.17 -8.36 -17.92
CA GLY A 34 18.44 -8.58 -18.62
C GLY A 34 19.18 -7.30 -18.91
N THR A 35 20.27 -7.43 -19.68
CA THR A 35 21.15 -6.35 -20.11
C THR A 35 21.20 -6.32 -21.63
N GLY A 36 21.33 -5.14 -22.23
CA GLY A 36 21.30 -4.93 -23.67
C GLY A 36 19.89 -4.98 -24.24
N GLU A 37 19.77 -5.44 -25.48
CA GLU A 37 18.48 -5.53 -26.17
C GLU A 37 17.76 -6.84 -25.81
N PRO A 38 16.46 -6.79 -25.49
CA PRO A 38 15.70 -8.01 -25.25
C PRO A 38 15.51 -8.79 -26.56
N VAL A 39 15.72 -10.10 -26.51
CA VAL A 39 15.27 -10.98 -27.58
C VAL A 39 13.76 -11.13 -27.45
N LEU A 40 13.02 -10.45 -28.33
CA LEU A 40 11.56 -10.54 -28.37
C LEU A 40 11.17 -11.71 -29.28
N GLU A 41 10.35 -12.60 -28.75
CA GLU A 41 9.75 -13.66 -29.54
C GLU A 41 8.80 -13.07 -30.59
N HIS A 42 8.83 -13.55 -31.82
CA HIS A 42 7.97 -13.06 -32.91
C HIS A 42 6.47 -13.36 -32.72
N THR A 43 6.07 -13.89 -31.58
CA THR A 43 4.69 -14.30 -31.30
C THR A 43 4.01 -13.28 -30.37
N GLY A 44 3.25 -12.36 -30.96
CA GLY A 44 2.41 -11.39 -30.24
C GLY A 44 2.95 -9.94 -30.25
N GLU A 45 2.05 -8.99 -30.07
CA GLU A 45 2.41 -7.58 -29.96
C GLU A 45 3.12 -7.32 -28.63
N THR A 46 4.33 -6.77 -28.73
CA THR A 46 5.08 -6.25 -27.57
C THR A 46 5.21 -4.74 -27.70
N THR A 47 4.73 -4.01 -26.72
CA THR A 47 4.97 -2.56 -26.62
C THR A 47 6.38 -2.33 -26.13
N ILE A 48 7.15 -1.49 -26.83
CA ILE A 48 8.51 -1.11 -26.42
C ILE A 48 8.46 0.33 -25.87
N ILE A 49 9.03 0.51 -24.69
CA ILE A 49 9.18 1.81 -24.01
C ILE A 49 10.68 2.04 -23.81
N ASP A 50 11.21 3.14 -24.32
CA ASP A 50 12.57 3.56 -24.02
C ASP A 50 12.61 4.29 -22.67
N GLY A 51 13.42 3.79 -21.75
CA GLY A 51 13.63 4.35 -20.43
C GLY A 51 14.62 5.50 -20.38
N GLU A 52 15.31 5.81 -21.51
CA GLU A 52 16.21 6.96 -21.65
C GLU A 52 17.28 7.04 -20.54
N GLY A 53 17.79 5.92 -20.09
CA GLY A 53 18.77 5.83 -18.99
C GLY A 53 18.19 6.10 -17.60
N LYS A 54 16.88 6.19 -17.45
CA LYS A 54 16.23 6.35 -16.13
C LYS A 54 16.44 5.10 -15.27
N THR A 55 16.40 5.29 -13.96
CA THR A 55 16.53 4.18 -13.02
C THR A 55 15.20 3.49 -12.81
N LEU A 56 15.16 2.19 -13.08
CA LEU A 56 14.06 1.31 -12.73
C LEU A 56 14.40 0.59 -11.42
N MET A 57 13.50 0.64 -10.47
CA MET A 57 13.64 0.02 -9.15
C MET A 57 12.33 -0.62 -8.71
N PRO A 58 12.34 -1.53 -7.73
CA PRO A 58 11.10 -1.98 -7.10
C PRO A 58 10.30 -0.80 -6.55
N GLY A 59 8.98 -0.91 -6.59
CA GLY A 59 8.12 0.11 -6.03
C GLY A 59 8.38 0.32 -4.54
N LEU A 60 8.30 1.56 -4.08
CA LEU A 60 8.52 1.93 -2.69
C LEU A 60 7.44 1.35 -1.78
N ILE A 61 7.84 1.03 -0.55
CA ILE A 61 6.94 0.52 0.50
C ILE A 61 6.94 1.52 1.66
N ASP A 62 5.76 2.08 1.98
CA ASP A 62 5.60 2.89 3.18
C ASP A 62 4.96 2.04 4.29
N CYS A 63 5.75 1.77 5.32
CA CYS A 63 5.36 0.88 6.40
C CYS A 63 4.53 1.54 7.51
N HIS A 64 4.25 2.84 7.44
CA HIS A 64 3.46 3.52 8.48
C HIS A 64 2.72 4.74 7.92
N VAL A 65 1.50 4.51 7.46
CA VAL A 65 0.61 5.58 7.00
C VAL A 65 -0.69 5.57 7.78
N HIS A 66 -1.37 6.70 7.80
CA HIS A 66 -2.75 6.82 8.23
C HIS A 66 -3.59 7.25 7.03
N LEU A 67 -4.41 6.32 6.53
CA LEU A 67 -5.33 6.61 5.45
C LEU A 67 -6.55 7.38 5.96
N GLY A 68 -7.01 8.35 5.18
CA GLY A 68 -8.22 9.12 5.45
C GLY A 68 -7.96 10.60 5.64
N TYR A 69 -8.81 11.26 6.40
CA TYR A 69 -8.72 12.69 6.62
C TYR A 69 -7.52 13.07 7.49
N ARG A 70 -6.77 14.11 7.08
CA ARG A 70 -5.61 14.64 7.82
C ARG A 70 -5.96 15.19 9.20
N ASN A 71 -7.16 15.72 9.36
CA ASN A 71 -7.66 16.15 10.65
C ASN A 71 -8.35 14.97 11.29
N MET A 72 -7.85 14.50 12.41
CA MET A 72 -8.40 13.39 13.22
C MET A 72 -9.81 13.72 13.77
N SER A 73 -10.62 14.43 12.98
CA SER A 73 -12.00 14.74 13.32
C SER A 73 -12.82 13.45 13.34
N THR A 74 -13.46 13.21 14.46
CA THR A 74 -14.31 12.03 14.67
C THR A 74 -15.62 12.09 13.91
N ASP A 75 -15.97 13.26 13.37
CA ASP A 75 -17.28 13.56 12.80
C ASP A 75 -17.29 13.48 11.26
N VAL A 76 -16.19 13.05 10.65
CA VAL A 76 -16.12 12.89 9.19
C VAL A 76 -16.93 11.66 8.78
N PRO A 77 -17.94 11.82 7.90
CA PRO A 77 -18.72 10.71 7.37
C PRO A 77 -17.85 9.66 6.68
N GLU A 78 -18.23 8.40 6.80
CA GLU A 78 -17.46 7.28 6.18
C GLU A 78 -17.23 7.46 4.68
N ILE A 79 -18.21 8.01 3.97
CA ILE A 79 -18.11 8.28 2.53
C ILE A 79 -17.02 9.31 2.21
N GLU A 80 -16.89 10.36 3.02
CA GLU A 80 -15.86 11.38 2.84
C GLU A 80 -14.47 10.83 3.13
N GLN A 81 -14.35 9.98 4.15
CA GLN A 81 -13.12 9.25 4.43
C GLN A 81 -12.72 8.37 3.24
N GLY A 82 -13.65 7.62 2.66
CA GLY A 82 -13.41 6.79 1.48
C GLY A 82 -12.92 7.59 0.29
N ILE A 83 -13.50 8.77 0.05
CA ILE A 83 -13.07 9.68 -1.02
C ILE A 83 -11.64 10.19 -0.76
N ALA A 84 -11.36 10.67 0.46
CA ALA A 84 -10.04 11.15 0.86
C ALA A 84 -8.97 10.05 0.71
N MET A 85 -9.27 8.83 1.15
CA MET A 85 -8.39 7.66 0.97
C MET A 85 -8.09 7.39 -0.50
N THR A 86 -9.11 7.45 -1.37
CA THR A 86 -8.95 7.24 -2.81
C THR A 86 -8.02 8.29 -3.44
N MET A 87 -8.12 9.55 -3.01
CA MET A 87 -7.22 10.60 -3.44
C MET A 87 -5.78 10.37 -2.97
N GLN A 88 -5.59 9.99 -1.70
CA GLN A 88 -4.28 9.67 -1.14
C GLN A 88 -3.62 8.49 -1.87
N MET A 89 -4.37 7.44 -2.20
CA MET A 89 -3.83 6.30 -2.94
C MET A 89 -3.28 6.68 -4.31
N LYS A 90 -3.94 7.61 -5.02
CA LYS A 90 -3.43 8.14 -6.30
C LYS A 90 -2.11 8.89 -6.11
N GLU A 91 -2.00 9.68 -5.03
CA GLU A 91 -0.75 10.39 -4.72
C GLU A 91 0.38 9.43 -4.36
N PHE A 92 0.11 8.37 -3.59
CA PHE A 92 1.12 7.34 -3.32
C PHE A 92 1.68 6.73 -4.61
N LEU A 93 0.82 6.32 -5.53
CA LEU A 93 1.24 5.75 -6.81
C LEU A 93 2.03 6.75 -7.67
N LYS A 94 1.65 8.02 -7.72
CA LYS A 94 2.40 9.08 -8.44
C LYS A 94 3.82 9.24 -7.90
N HIS A 95 4.04 8.98 -6.62
CA HIS A 95 5.35 9.04 -5.97
C HIS A 95 6.08 7.69 -5.94
N GLY A 96 5.59 6.70 -6.68
CA GLY A 96 6.21 5.38 -6.77
C GLY A 96 6.01 4.48 -5.54
N ILE A 97 5.12 4.85 -4.61
CA ILE A 97 4.77 4.02 -3.46
C ILE A 97 3.71 3.02 -3.90
N THR A 98 4.10 1.75 -4.03
CA THR A 98 3.26 0.67 -4.55
C THR A 98 2.69 -0.24 -3.46
N THR A 99 3.20 -0.12 -2.24
CA THR A 99 2.69 -0.84 -1.06
C THR A 99 2.67 0.09 0.14
N ILE A 100 1.61 0.04 0.93
CA ILE A 100 1.48 0.80 2.18
C ILE A 100 1.01 -0.11 3.31
N ARG A 101 1.42 0.21 4.53
CA ARG A 101 0.84 -0.35 5.74
C ARG A 101 0.06 0.72 6.49
N SER A 102 -1.27 0.60 6.46
CA SER A 102 -2.18 1.49 7.16
C SER A 102 -2.27 1.14 8.64
N MET A 103 -2.07 2.14 9.50
CA MET A 103 -1.89 1.96 10.94
C MET A 103 -2.95 2.71 11.74
N ALA A 104 -4.11 2.13 11.84
CA ALA A 104 -5.36 2.58 12.41
C ALA A 104 -6.18 3.51 11.51
N THR A 105 -7.43 3.11 11.33
CA THR A 105 -8.47 3.92 10.67
C THR A 105 -9.80 3.73 11.39
N LYS A 106 -10.59 4.80 11.45
CA LYS A 106 -11.97 4.72 11.97
C LYS A 106 -12.79 3.75 11.12
N ASP A 107 -13.69 3.03 11.77
CA ASP A 107 -14.69 2.15 11.13
C ASP A 107 -14.11 1.09 10.16
N ASN A 108 -12.83 0.73 10.35
CA ASN A 108 -12.09 -0.21 9.50
C ASN A 108 -12.11 0.18 8.02
N CYS A 109 -12.10 1.49 7.71
CA CYS A 109 -12.17 1.98 6.33
C CYS A 109 -11.02 1.51 5.47
N ASP A 110 -9.81 1.36 6.01
CA ASP A 110 -8.65 0.83 5.27
C ASP A 110 -8.86 -0.61 4.80
N ILE A 111 -9.52 -1.45 5.61
CA ILE A 111 -9.87 -2.84 5.23
C ILE A 111 -10.84 -2.83 4.05
N LYS A 112 -11.85 -1.96 4.08
CA LYS A 112 -12.85 -1.84 3.02
C LYS A 112 -12.20 -1.37 1.71
N ILE A 113 -11.38 -0.34 1.78
CA ILE A 113 -10.62 0.20 0.62
C ILE A 113 -9.62 -0.84 0.08
N ARG A 114 -8.88 -1.53 0.96
CA ARG A 114 -8.00 -2.64 0.55
C ARG A 114 -8.73 -3.67 -0.29
N ASN A 115 -9.91 -4.08 0.14
CA ASN A 115 -10.72 -5.08 -0.57
C ASN A 115 -11.13 -4.57 -1.97
N LEU A 116 -11.49 -3.29 -2.10
CA LEU A 116 -11.81 -2.69 -3.38
C LEU A 116 -10.59 -2.59 -4.32
N VAL A 117 -9.40 -2.31 -3.78
CA VAL A 117 -8.15 -2.35 -4.54
C VAL A 117 -7.83 -3.78 -4.98
N ALA A 118 -7.93 -4.75 -4.06
CA ALA A 118 -7.63 -6.15 -4.33
C ALA A 118 -8.55 -6.78 -5.40
N THR A 119 -9.77 -6.30 -5.52
CA THR A 119 -10.74 -6.74 -6.54
C THR A 119 -10.68 -5.93 -7.84
N GLY A 120 -9.79 -4.93 -7.93
CA GLY A 120 -9.64 -4.08 -9.12
C GLY A 120 -10.71 -3.00 -9.30
N TYR A 121 -11.63 -2.83 -8.35
CA TYR A 121 -12.60 -1.72 -8.38
C TYR A 121 -11.95 -0.35 -8.18
N LEU A 122 -10.85 -0.29 -7.44
CA LEU A 122 -10.08 0.93 -7.22
C LEU A 122 -8.63 0.74 -7.61
N THR A 123 -8.05 1.76 -8.24
CA THR A 123 -6.61 1.84 -8.48
C THR A 123 -5.91 2.40 -7.25
N GLY A 124 -4.94 1.67 -6.72
CA GLY A 124 -4.18 2.06 -5.53
C GLY A 124 -2.99 1.16 -5.27
N PRO A 125 -2.14 1.50 -4.31
CA PRO A 125 -1.07 0.62 -3.86
C PRO A 125 -1.66 -0.63 -3.18
N ARG A 126 -0.87 -1.68 -3.06
CA ARG A 126 -1.19 -2.79 -2.16
C ARG A 126 -1.30 -2.27 -0.74
N ILE A 127 -2.35 -2.64 -0.02
CA ILE A 127 -2.61 -2.17 1.34
C ILE A 127 -2.51 -3.34 2.32
N VAL A 128 -1.67 -3.18 3.34
CA VAL A 128 -1.66 -3.99 4.56
C VAL A 128 -2.45 -3.21 5.60
N ALA A 129 -3.64 -3.67 5.94
CA ALA A 129 -4.60 -2.91 6.74
C ALA A 129 -4.65 -3.37 8.20
N SER A 130 -4.73 -2.44 9.14
CA SER A 130 -4.90 -2.75 10.57
C SER A 130 -6.34 -2.63 11.06
N GLY A 131 -7.20 -1.94 10.32
CA GLY A 131 -8.50 -1.54 10.84
C GLY A 131 -8.38 -0.55 12.00
N GLN A 132 -9.31 -0.62 12.96
CA GLN A 132 -9.22 0.17 14.18
C GLN A 132 -8.08 -0.34 15.07
N GLY A 133 -7.33 0.61 15.63
CA GLY A 133 -6.27 0.30 16.60
C GLY A 133 -6.81 0.01 17.99
N ILE A 134 -5.90 -0.25 18.92
CA ILE A 134 -6.17 -0.48 20.32
C ILE A 134 -5.43 0.59 21.14
N CYS A 135 -6.12 1.28 22.04
CA CYS A 135 -5.53 2.28 22.94
C CYS A 135 -6.16 2.18 24.32
N ILE A 136 -5.58 2.86 25.31
CA ILE A 136 -6.22 3.05 26.61
C ILE A 136 -7.34 4.11 26.50
N THR A 137 -8.28 4.11 27.43
CA THR A 137 -9.34 5.13 27.49
C THR A 137 -8.76 6.54 27.50
N GLY A 138 -9.21 7.39 26.54
CA GLY A 138 -8.70 8.74 26.33
C GLY A 138 -7.24 8.81 25.85
N GLY A 139 -6.64 7.68 25.46
CA GLY A 139 -5.27 7.61 24.99
C GLY A 139 -5.08 8.08 23.53
N HIS A 140 -3.89 7.90 22.98
CA HIS A 140 -3.57 8.37 21.64
C HIS A 140 -4.51 7.80 20.57
N GLY A 141 -5.17 8.69 19.83
CA GLY A 141 -6.10 8.32 18.76
C GLY A 141 -7.40 7.69 19.23
N TRP A 142 -7.75 7.83 20.52
CA TRP A 142 -8.93 7.24 21.16
C TRP A 142 -10.23 7.38 20.37
N PRO A 143 -10.52 8.49 19.68
CA PRO A 143 -11.80 8.62 18.99
C PRO A 143 -11.99 7.68 17.80
N MET A 144 -10.89 7.08 17.30
CA MET A 144 -10.90 6.21 16.13
C MET A 144 -10.61 4.75 16.48
N ASN A 145 -10.31 4.45 17.74
CA ASN A 145 -9.77 3.16 18.15
C ASN A 145 -10.64 2.46 19.20
N TYR A 146 -10.36 1.20 19.46
CA TYR A 146 -10.95 0.45 20.57
C TYR A 146 -10.27 0.89 21.87
N GLU A 147 -11.03 1.49 22.78
CA GLU A 147 -10.55 1.79 24.12
C GLU A 147 -10.55 0.54 24.99
N CYS A 148 -9.43 0.24 25.62
CA CYS A 148 -9.20 -0.97 26.39
C CYS A 148 -8.30 -0.66 27.59
N ASP A 149 -8.79 -0.87 28.79
CA ASP A 149 -8.06 -0.62 30.04
C ASP A 149 -7.62 -1.92 30.73
N THR A 150 -8.09 -3.05 30.24
CA THR A 150 -7.76 -4.37 30.78
C THR A 150 -7.21 -5.31 29.70
N PRO A 151 -6.41 -6.33 30.08
CA PRO A 151 -5.92 -7.34 29.13
C PRO A 151 -7.05 -8.08 28.40
N ASP A 152 -8.19 -8.30 29.04
CA ASP A 152 -9.30 -9.01 28.41
C ASP A 152 -10.04 -8.15 27.40
N GLU A 153 -10.15 -6.85 27.63
CA GLU A 153 -10.67 -5.89 26.64
C GLU A 153 -9.74 -5.79 25.45
N ALA A 154 -8.43 -5.68 25.65
CA ALA A 154 -7.45 -5.66 24.58
C ALA A 154 -7.50 -6.94 23.72
N LYS A 155 -7.61 -8.11 24.38
CA LYS A 155 -7.80 -9.40 23.70
C LYS A 155 -9.08 -9.43 22.86
N LYS A 156 -10.19 -8.91 23.41
CA LYS A 156 -11.47 -8.80 22.70
C LYS A 156 -11.36 -7.86 21.51
N ALA A 157 -10.71 -6.70 21.66
CA ALA A 157 -10.47 -5.75 20.57
C ALA A 157 -9.61 -6.34 19.47
N ALA A 158 -8.52 -7.04 19.82
CA ALA A 158 -7.67 -7.73 18.85
C ALA A 158 -8.47 -8.76 18.01
N ARG A 159 -9.31 -9.56 18.68
CA ARG A 159 -10.19 -10.52 17.97
C ARG A 159 -11.21 -9.83 17.08
N LYS A 160 -11.75 -8.67 17.47
CA LYS A 160 -12.64 -7.86 16.62
C LYS A 160 -11.93 -7.36 15.37
N ALA A 161 -10.69 -6.83 15.51
CA ALA A 161 -9.90 -6.38 14.38
C ALA A 161 -9.59 -7.52 13.40
N ILE A 162 -9.18 -8.69 13.91
CA ILE A 162 -8.94 -9.89 13.09
C ILE A 162 -10.23 -10.33 12.39
N TYR A 163 -11.35 -10.37 13.10
CA TYR A 163 -12.65 -10.74 12.52
C TYR A 163 -13.10 -9.76 11.42
N ALA A 164 -12.79 -8.46 11.59
CA ALA A 164 -13.03 -7.45 10.56
C ALA A 164 -12.12 -7.61 9.33
N GLY A 165 -11.09 -8.45 9.40
CA GLY A 165 -10.17 -8.75 8.32
C GLY A 165 -8.85 -7.98 8.37
N ALA A 166 -8.42 -7.51 9.53
CA ALA A 166 -7.12 -6.87 9.68
C ALA A 166 -5.96 -7.82 9.34
N ASP A 167 -4.98 -7.33 8.58
CA ASP A 167 -3.74 -8.05 8.25
C ASP A 167 -2.72 -7.94 9.40
N VAL A 168 -2.76 -6.84 10.14
CA VAL A 168 -1.90 -6.54 11.29
C VAL A 168 -2.71 -5.88 12.40
N LEU A 169 -2.22 -5.95 13.62
CA LEU A 169 -2.82 -5.23 14.75
C LEU A 169 -2.01 -3.97 15.06
N LYS A 170 -2.71 -2.84 15.22
CA LYS A 170 -2.13 -1.59 15.70
C LYS A 170 -2.45 -1.41 17.17
N MET A 171 -1.42 -1.15 17.96
CA MET A 171 -1.57 -0.78 19.36
C MET A 171 -0.87 0.54 19.64
N PHE A 172 -1.52 1.40 20.41
CA PHE A 172 -0.93 2.61 20.99
C PHE A 172 -0.56 2.29 22.44
N ALA A 173 0.72 1.97 22.63
CA ALA A 173 1.23 1.48 23.93
C ALA A 173 1.49 2.59 24.95
N THR A 174 1.47 3.85 24.53
CA THR A 174 1.66 5.03 25.39
C THR A 174 0.49 5.99 25.22
N GLY A 175 0.21 6.77 26.26
CA GLY A 175 -0.70 7.90 26.14
C GLY A 175 -0.15 8.86 25.09
N GLY A 176 -1.02 9.34 24.20
CA GLY A 176 -0.67 10.36 23.22
C GLY A 176 -0.75 11.77 23.83
N MET A 177 -0.34 12.77 23.05
CA MET A 177 -0.62 14.16 23.36
C MET A 177 -2.03 14.50 22.94
#